data_2c9e67c0fdef3d065aeb8108385f973b
#
_entry.id   2c9e67c0fdef3d065aeb8108385f973b
#
_cell.length_a   1.000
_cell.length_b   1.000
_cell.length_c   1.000
_cell.angle_alpha   90.00
_cell.angle_beta   90.00
_cell.angle_gamma   90.00
#
_symmetry.space_group_name_H-M   'P 1'
#
loop_
_entity.id
_entity.type
_entity.pdbx_description
1 polymer ?
#
loop_
_entity_poly.entity_id
_entity_poly.type
_entity_poly.pdbx_seq_one_letter_code
_entity_poly.pdbx_strand_id
1 'polypeptide(L)'
;MIARLRGLLDSASADSAVIDVNGVGYLVFASARTLGALAGDVTLYIETQVREDAIQLFGFATAEERDWFRLLLSVQGVGGRVALAILSVLGPDEVHHAVAAKDTASIARANGVGPKLAARIVNELKDKAGSIGIGPVPLPVANPKGAVADTLSALANLGFRPMDASRAVAEAQAELGADAGVGELLRVALRKSAR
;
A
#
# COMPACT_ATOMS: atom_id res chain seq x y z
N MET A 1 -15.63 12.08 4.08
CA MET A 1 -14.73 11.19 3.33
C MET A 1 -15.09 9.74 3.63
N ILE A 2 -15.27 8.89 2.62
CA ILE A 2 -15.61 7.47 2.76
C ILE A 2 -14.32 6.67 2.63
N ALA A 3 -13.99 5.86 3.66
CA ALA A 3 -12.75 5.09 3.72
C ALA A 3 -12.96 3.57 3.55
N ARG A 4 -14.18 3.08 3.80
CA ARG A 4 -14.56 1.68 3.67
C ARG A 4 -16.06 1.57 3.48
N LEU A 5 -16.51 0.65 2.62
CA LEU A 5 -17.89 0.23 2.47
C LEU A 5 -18.02 -1.25 2.80
N ARG A 6 -19.09 -1.61 3.50
CA ARG A 6 -19.52 -3.00 3.70
C ARG A 6 -21.00 -3.08 3.39
N GLY A 7 -21.36 -3.94 2.46
CA GLY A 7 -22.75 -4.09 2.03
C GLY A 7 -22.89 -5.24 1.03
N LEU A 8 -24.02 -5.28 0.35
CA LEU A 8 -24.33 -6.27 -0.67
C LEU A 8 -23.96 -5.72 -2.06
N LEU A 9 -23.38 -6.58 -2.90
CA LEU A 9 -23.23 -6.26 -4.32
C LEU A 9 -24.62 -6.23 -4.97
N ASP A 10 -25.07 -5.05 -5.39
CA ASP A 10 -26.35 -4.88 -6.09
C ASP A 10 -26.19 -5.14 -7.59
N SER A 11 -25.21 -4.46 -8.21
CA SER A 11 -24.92 -4.59 -9.63
C SER A 11 -23.46 -4.36 -9.92
N ALA A 12 -22.96 -4.92 -11.04
CA ALA A 12 -21.60 -4.71 -11.51
C ALA A 12 -21.59 -4.47 -13.01
N SER A 13 -20.68 -3.60 -13.46
CA SER A 13 -20.36 -3.30 -14.86
C SER A 13 -18.88 -3.58 -15.14
N ALA A 14 -18.39 -3.20 -16.31
CA ALA A 14 -17.01 -3.45 -16.72
C ALA A 14 -15.95 -2.69 -15.88
N ASP A 15 -16.32 -1.54 -15.29
CA ASP A 15 -15.40 -0.64 -14.60
C ASP A 15 -15.91 -0.18 -13.22
N SER A 16 -17.12 -0.59 -12.83
CA SER A 16 -17.75 -0.15 -11.59
C SER A 16 -18.72 -1.17 -11.02
N ALA A 17 -19.07 -1.03 -9.74
CA ALA A 17 -20.11 -1.79 -9.07
C ALA A 17 -20.96 -0.86 -8.19
N VAL A 18 -22.22 -1.23 -7.96
CA VAL A 18 -23.07 -0.59 -6.97
C VAL A 18 -23.08 -1.48 -5.73
N ILE A 19 -22.75 -0.90 -4.59
CA ILE A 19 -22.77 -1.56 -3.29
C ILE A 19 -23.93 -0.99 -2.49
N ASP A 20 -24.90 -1.81 -2.17
CA ASP A 20 -26.02 -1.46 -1.28
C ASP A 20 -25.54 -1.52 0.18
N VAL A 21 -25.63 -0.38 0.84
CA VAL A 21 -25.38 -0.25 2.28
C VAL A 21 -26.67 0.25 2.94
N ASN A 22 -27.47 -0.66 3.45
CA ASN A 22 -28.75 -0.38 4.12
C ASN A 22 -29.72 0.45 3.26
N GLY A 23 -29.86 0.10 1.99
CA GLY A 23 -30.78 0.79 1.05
C GLY A 23 -30.19 1.99 0.35
N VAL A 24 -28.89 2.28 0.56
CA VAL A 24 -28.18 3.33 -0.19
C VAL A 24 -27.18 2.68 -1.13
N GLY A 25 -27.37 2.85 -2.45
CA GLY A 25 -26.47 2.35 -3.48
C GLY A 25 -25.27 3.27 -3.68
N TYR A 26 -24.08 2.79 -3.41
CA TYR A 26 -22.82 3.49 -3.65
C TYR A 26 -22.18 3.01 -4.96
N LEU A 27 -22.06 3.90 -5.94
CA LEU A 27 -21.33 3.61 -7.18
C LEU A 27 -19.82 3.69 -6.91
N VAL A 28 -19.12 2.57 -7.11
CA VAL A 28 -17.69 2.41 -6.82
C VAL A 28 -16.96 1.96 -8.08
N PHE A 29 -15.96 2.71 -8.52
CA PHE A 29 -15.05 2.30 -9.60
C PHE A 29 -13.96 1.38 -9.02
N ALA A 30 -13.65 0.30 -9.72
CA ALA A 30 -12.63 -0.65 -9.25
C ALA A 30 -11.86 -1.29 -10.41
N SER A 31 -10.75 -1.94 -10.10
CA SER A 31 -9.99 -2.73 -11.07
C SER A 31 -10.81 -3.93 -11.54
N ALA A 32 -10.57 -4.42 -12.76
CA ALA A 32 -11.22 -5.62 -13.26
C ALA A 32 -10.99 -6.84 -12.35
N ARG A 33 -9.84 -6.91 -11.68
CA ARG A 33 -9.50 -7.95 -10.70
C ARG A 33 -10.41 -7.88 -9.47
N THR A 34 -10.54 -6.68 -8.90
CA THR A 34 -11.43 -6.45 -7.75
C THR A 34 -12.88 -6.75 -8.13
N LEU A 35 -13.38 -6.22 -9.26
CA LEU A 35 -14.76 -6.45 -9.73
C LEU A 35 -15.06 -7.93 -9.95
N GLY A 36 -14.13 -8.68 -10.54
CA GLY A 36 -14.27 -10.13 -10.77
C GLY A 36 -14.31 -10.97 -9.50
N ALA A 37 -13.84 -10.44 -8.38
CA ALA A 37 -13.85 -11.11 -7.07
C ALA A 37 -15.08 -10.75 -6.21
N LEU A 38 -15.88 -9.75 -6.61
CA LEU A 38 -17.06 -9.33 -5.84
C LEU A 38 -18.20 -10.36 -5.98
N ALA A 39 -18.76 -10.78 -4.85
CA ALA A 39 -19.97 -11.62 -4.79
C ALA A 39 -20.66 -11.46 -3.44
N GLY A 40 -22.00 -11.31 -3.44
CA GLY A 40 -22.81 -11.26 -2.22
C GLY A 40 -22.38 -10.14 -1.26
N ASP A 41 -22.11 -10.51 0.00
CA ASP A 41 -21.57 -9.57 1.00
C ASP A 41 -20.13 -9.16 0.67
N VAL A 42 -19.90 -7.87 0.50
CA VAL A 42 -18.59 -7.33 0.14
C VAL A 42 -18.10 -6.32 1.16
N THR A 43 -16.80 -6.27 1.31
CA THR A 43 -16.11 -5.19 2.02
C THR A 43 -15.04 -4.62 1.12
N LEU A 44 -15.12 -3.32 0.84
CA LEU A 44 -14.17 -2.60 0.01
C LEU A 44 -13.48 -1.48 0.80
N TYR A 45 -12.17 -1.36 0.63
CA TYR A 45 -11.43 -0.16 1.02
C TYR A 45 -11.68 0.90 -0.02
N ILE A 46 -11.96 2.14 0.41
CA ILE A 46 -12.37 3.20 -0.50
C ILE A 46 -11.35 4.33 -0.49
N GLU A 47 -11.06 4.83 -1.68
CA GLU A 47 -10.46 6.13 -1.89
C GLU A 47 -11.50 7.08 -2.46
N THR A 48 -11.73 8.20 -1.79
CA THR A 48 -12.69 9.21 -2.22
C THR A 48 -11.96 10.34 -2.93
N GLN A 49 -12.23 10.54 -4.21
CA GLN A 49 -11.77 11.72 -4.95
C GLN A 49 -12.91 12.74 -5.07
N VAL A 50 -12.69 13.93 -4.55
CA VAL A 50 -13.61 15.06 -4.65
C VAL A 50 -13.07 16.03 -5.68
N ARG A 51 -13.90 16.36 -6.67
CA ARG A 51 -13.66 17.41 -7.67
C ARG A 51 -14.78 18.42 -7.57
N GLU A 52 -14.67 19.54 -8.28
CA GLU A 52 -15.69 20.59 -8.28
C GLU A 52 -17.07 20.07 -8.74
N ASP A 53 -17.08 19.12 -9.67
CA ASP A 53 -18.27 18.61 -10.36
C ASP A 53 -18.66 17.19 -9.96
N ALA A 54 -17.82 16.46 -9.20
CA ALA A 54 -18.07 15.05 -8.89
C ALA A 54 -17.37 14.56 -7.62
N ILE A 55 -18.04 13.63 -6.95
CA ILE A 55 -17.45 12.78 -5.91
C ILE A 55 -17.34 11.37 -6.51
N GLN A 56 -16.12 10.89 -6.66
CA GLN A 56 -15.84 9.54 -7.19
C GLN A 56 -15.30 8.65 -6.07
N LEU A 57 -15.87 7.44 -5.97
CA LEU A 57 -15.40 6.41 -5.04
C LEU A 57 -14.64 5.36 -5.83
N PHE A 58 -13.43 5.07 -5.40
CA PHE A 58 -12.59 4.00 -5.92
C PHE A 58 -12.48 2.90 -4.88
N GLY A 59 -12.81 1.67 -5.26
CA GLY A 59 -12.88 0.52 -4.36
C GLY A 59 -11.79 -0.51 -4.62
N PHE A 60 -11.29 -1.08 -3.54
CA PHE A 60 -10.18 -2.02 -3.53
C PHE A 60 -10.47 -3.19 -2.61
N ALA A 61 -10.07 -4.39 -3.01
CA ALA A 61 -10.22 -5.59 -2.19
C ALA A 61 -9.32 -5.55 -0.95
N THR A 62 -8.15 -4.92 -1.05
CA THR A 62 -7.16 -4.82 0.04
C THR A 62 -6.73 -3.38 0.29
N ALA A 63 -6.24 -3.11 1.49
CA ALA A 63 -5.65 -1.82 1.83
C ALA A 63 -4.38 -1.54 1.00
N GLU A 64 -3.62 -2.58 0.69
CA GLU A 64 -2.41 -2.49 -0.12
C GLU A 64 -2.72 -2.06 -1.57
N GLU A 65 -3.76 -2.63 -2.19
CA GLU A 65 -4.22 -2.22 -3.52
C GLU A 65 -4.61 -0.73 -3.55
N ARG A 66 -5.32 -0.26 -2.50
CA ARG A 66 -5.65 1.16 -2.33
C ARG A 66 -4.39 2.04 -2.18
N ASP A 67 -3.40 1.59 -1.42
CA ASP A 67 -2.19 2.36 -1.16
C ASP A 67 -1.33 2.45 -2.43
N TRP A 68 -1.29 1.38 -3.25
CA TRP A 68 -0.72 1.44 -4.60
C TRP A 68 -1.47 2.40 -5.51
N PHE A 69 -2.80 2.41 -5.48
CA PHE A 69 -3.59 3.36 -6.23
C PHE A 69 -3.22 4.81 -5.89
N ARG A 70 -3.10 5.14 -4.59
CA ARG A 70 -2.67 6.47 -4.13
C ARG A 70 -1.28 6.85 -4.61
N LEU A 71 -0.34 5.90 -4.58
CA LEU A 71 1.01 6.13 -5.09
C LEU A 71 1.00 6.37 -6.60
N LEU A 72 0.27 5.58 -7.36
CA LEU A 72 0.12 5.77 -8.80
C LEU A 72 -0.44 7.16 -9.11
N LEU A 73 -1.43 7.63 -8.37
CA LEU A 73 -2.00 8.98 -8.53
C LEU A 73 -0.99 10.11 -8.25
N SER A 74 0.05 9.86 -7.46
CA SER A 74 1.09 10.86 -7.19
C SER A 74 2.02 11.11 -8.39
N VAL A 75 1.93 10.28 -9.43
CA VAL A 75 2.72 10.41 -10.67
C VAL A 75 2.00 11.32 -11.65
N GLN A 76 2.70 12.33 -12.15
CA GLN A 76 2.12 13.25 -13.12
C GLN A 76 1.70 12.54 -14.41
N GLY A 77 0.43 12.70 -14.77
CA GLY A 77 -0.18 12.06 -15.94
C GLY A 77 -0.92 10.75 -15.63
N VAL A 78 -0.94 10.31 -14.38
CA VAL A 78 -1.73 9.18 -13.92
C VAL A 78 -2.98 9.69 -13.21
N GLY A 79 -4.15 9.47 -13.82
CA GLY A 79 -5.46 9.69 -13.22
C GLY A 79 -6.06 8.40 -12.68
N GLY A 80 -7.23 8.49 -12.01
CA GLY A 80 -7.88 7.33 -11.39
C GLY A 80 -8.14 6.16 -12.36
N ARG A 81 -8.59 6.45 -13.59
CA ARG A 81 -8.82 5.41 -14.61
C ARG A 81 -7.53 4.71 -15.04
N VAL A 82 -6.45 5.45 -15.21
CA VAL A 82 -5.14 4.89 -15.59
C VAL A 82 -4.58 4.05 -14.43
N ALA A 83 -4.69 4.53 -13.20
CA ALA A 83 -4.27 3.78 -12.01
C ALA A 83 -5.05 2.45 -11.86
N LEU A 84 -6.39 2.47 -12.06
CA LEU A 84 -7.19 1.25 -12.08
C LEU A 84 -6.83 0.31 -13.24
N ALA A 85 -6.52 0.84 -14.43
CA ALA A 85 -6.09 0.03 -15.56
C ALA A 85 -4.77 -0.69 -15.26
N ILE A 86 -3.82 -0.04 -14.59
CA ILE A 86 -2.57 -0.68 -14.14
C ILE A 86 -2.88 -1.79 -13.14
N LEU A 87 -3.70 -1.52 -12.11
CA LEU A 87 -4.08 -2.50 -11.08
C LEU A 87 -4.98 -3.64 -11.62
N SER A 88 -5.62 -3.45 -12.78
CA SER A 88 -6.35 -4.51 -13.48
C SER A 88 -5.43 -5.52 -14.16
N VAL A 89 -4.26 -5.07 -14.64
CA VAL A 89 -3.27 -5.91 -15.33
C VAL A 89 -2.25 -6.49 -14.35
N LEU A 90 -1.84 -5.69 -13.35
CA LEU A 90 -0.82 -6.04 -12.36
C LEU A 90 -1.41 -5.96 -10.96
N GLY A 91 -1.28 -7.03 -10.19
CA GLY A 91 -1.60 -6.98 -8.75
C GLY A 91 -0.57 -6.14 -7.97
N PRO A 92 -0.85 -5.83 -6.68
CA PRO A 92 0.05 -5.06 -5.83
C PRO A 92 1.49 -5.54 -5.86
N ASP A 93 1.73 -6.84 -5.66
CA ASP A 93 3.07 -7.46 -5.69
C ASP A 93 3.74 -7.31 -7.05
N GLU A 94 2.97 -7.49 -8.15
CA GLU A 94 3.48 -7.37 -9.51
C GLU A 94 3.86 -5.94 -9.85
N VAL A 95 3.07 -4.94 -9.38
CA VAL A 95 3.43 -3.51 -9.51
C VAL A 95 4.70 -3.22 -8.72
N HIS A 96 4.80 -3.72 -7.49
CA HIS A 96 6.02 -3.58 -6.68
C HIS A 96 7.25 -4.14 -7.39
N HIS A 97 7.15 -5.37 -7.90
CA HIS A 97 8.24 -6.01 -8.66
C HIS A 97 8.60 -5.23 -9.93
N ALA A 98 7.61 -4.79 -10.72
CA ALA A 98 7.85 -4.03 -11.94
C ALA A 98 8.58 -2.71 -11.65
N VAL A 99 8.19 -2.01 -10.58
CA VAL A 99 8.85 -0.77 -10.15
C VAL A 99 10.27 -1.04 -9.66
N ALA A 100 10.50 -2.06 -8.82
CA ALA A 100 11.81 -2.42 -8.29
C ALA A 100 12.78 -2.86 -9.40
N ALA A 101 12.31 -3.68 -10.36
CA ALA A 101 13.08 -4.19 -11.49
C ALA A 101 13.22 -3.19 -12.65
N LYS A 102 12.58 -2.01 -12.57
CA LYS A 102 12.47 -1.03 -13.66
C LYS A 102 11.84 -1.60 -14.93
N ASP A 103 10.89 -2.53 -14.77
CA ASP A 103 10.16 -3.15 -15.87
C ASP A 103 9.05 -2.23 -16.38
N THR A 104 9.42 -1.34 -17.29
CA THR A 104 8.49 -0.43 -17.97
C THR A 104 7.55 -1.15 -18.92
N ALA A 105 7.94 -2.32 -19.44
CA ALA A 105 7.14 -3.07 -20.39
C ALA A 105 5.89 -3.65 -19.71
N SER A 106 6.03 -4.20 -18.51
CA SER A 106 4.90 -4.70 -17.72
C SER A 106 3.89 -3.59 -17.39
N ILE A 107 4.35 -2.41 -16.99
CA ILE A 107 3.48 -1.25 -16.70
C ILE A 107 2.80 -0.75 -17.98
N ALA A 108 3.49 -0.74 -19.12
CA ALA A 108 2.95 -0.28 -20.40
C ALA A 108 1.86 -1.20 -21.00
N ARG A 109 1.65 -2.39 -20.43
CA ARG A 109 0.53 -3.29 -20.81
C ARG A 109 -0.83 -2.73 -20.43
N ALA A 110 -0.87 -1.83 -19.43
CA ALA A 110 -2.11 -1.23 -18.97
C ALA A 110 -2.66 -0.23 -20.01
N ASN A 111 -3.98 -0.27 -20.19
CA ASN A 111 -4.64 0.65 -21.12
C ASN A 111 -4.43 2.11 -20.72
N GLY A 112 -4.07 2.96 -21.66
CA GLY A 112 -3.77 4.37 -21.43
C GLY A 112 -2.35 4.65 -20.91
N VAL A 113 -1.49 3.62 -20.83
CA VAL A 113 -0.09 3.77 -20.41
C VAL A 113 0.85 3.57 -21.59
N GLY A 114 1.38 4.68 -22.13
CA GLY A 114 2.42 4.62 -23.16
C GLY A 114 3.83 4.48 -22.55
N PRO A 115 4.85 4.19 -23.40
CA PRO A 115 6.24 3.96 -22.93
C PRO A 115 6.81 5.12 -22.10
N LYS A 116 6.50 6.37 -22.47
CA LYS A 116 6.94 7.56 -21.74
C LYS A 116 6.33 7.64 -20.32
N LEU A 117 5.02 7.31 -20.20
CA LEU A 117 4.34 7.32 -18.92
C LEU A 117 4.81 6.14 -18.05
N ALA A 118 4.99 4.95 -18.63
CA ALA A 118 5.52 3.79 -17.91
C ALA A 118 6.91 4.06 -17.33
N ALA A 119 7.82 4.67 -18.11
CA ALA A 119 9.14 5.06 -17.62
C ALA A 119 9.07 6.08 -16.48
N ARG A 120 8.16 7.06 -16.58
CA ARG A 120 7.93 8.04 -15.50
C ARG A 120 7.43 7.35 -14.23
N ILE A 121 6.40 6.49 -14.33
CA ILE A 121 5.85 5.74 -13.19
C ILE A 121 6.96 4.98 -12.46
N VAL A 122 7.75 4.20 -13.19
CA VAL A 122 8.83 3.41 -12.61
C VAL A 122 9.87 4.28 -11.92
N ASN A 123 10.30 5.39 -12.55
CA ASN A 123 11.33 6.26 -11.99
C ASN A 123 10.84 7.02 -10.75
N GLU A 124 9.60 7.55 -10.77
CA GLU A 124 9.07 8.33 -9.64
C GLU A 124 8.67 7.44 -8.44
N LEU A 125 8.26 6.19 -8.71
CA LEU A 125 7.81 5.30 -7.64
C LEU A 125 8.93 4.42 -7.06
N LYS A 126 10.07 4.29 -7.70
CA LYS A 126 11.19 3.47 -7.21
C LYS A 126 11.55 3.76 -5.76
N ASP A 127 11.66 5.05 -5.40
CA ASP A 127 12.08 5.47 -4.07
C ASP A 127 10.91 5.48 -3.06
N LYS A 128 9.66 5.47 -3.56
CA LYS A 128 8.43 5.49 -2.75
C LYS A 128 7.84 4.09 -2.50
N ALA A 129 8.13 3.12 -3.36
CA ALA A 129 7.57 1.77 -3.27
C ALA A 129 8.00 1.01 -2.00
N GLY A 130 9.15 1.34 -1.43
CA GLY A 130 9.63 0.76 -0.17
C GLY A 130 8.79 1.15 1.07
N SER A 131 7.89 2.12 0.94
CA SER A 131 6.98 2.55 2.02
C SER A 131 5.61 1.88 1.99
N ILE A 132 5.29 1.14 0.91
CA ILE A 132 4.04 0.36 0.82
C ILE A 132 4.25 -0.97 1.52
N GLY A 133 3.42 -1.28 2.48
CA GLY A 133 3.48 -2.50 3.27
C GLY A 133 3.65 -2.24 4.77
N ILE A 134 3.78 -0.97 5.16
CA ILE A 134 3.70 -0.56 6.57
C ILE A 134 2.28 -0.03 6.85
N GLY A 135 1.26 -0.82 6.53
CA GLY A 135 -0.02 -0.76 7.23
C GLY A 135 0.21 -1.27 8.66
N PRO A 136 -0.70 -1.02 9.63
CA PRO A 136 -0.60 -1.65 10.94
C PRO A 136 -0.64 -3.17 10.73
N VAL A 137 0.54 -3.76 10.67
CA VAL A 137 0.71 -5.22 10.66
C VAL A 137 0.09 -5.72 11.95
N PRO A 138 -0.85 -6.69 11.93
CA PRO A 138 -1.12 -7.46 13.12
C PRO A 138 0.23 -8.02 13.54
N LEU A 139 0.66 -7.71 14.77
CA LEU A 139 1.95 -8.12 15.31
C LEU A 139 2.21 -9.59 14.94
N PRO A 140 3.21 -9.91 14.09
CA PRO A 140 3.55 -11.31 13.85
C PRO A 140 4.11 -11.84 15.16
N VAL A 141 3.62 -13.00 15.54
CA VAL A 141 4.25 -13.84 16.56
C VAL A 141 5.74 -13.92 16.23
N ALA A 142 6.56 -13.50 17.18
CA ALA A 142 7.99 -13.23 17.06
C ALA A 142 8.75 -14.24 16.18
N ASN A 143 9.26 -13.75 15.06
CA ASN A 143 10.37 -14.41 14.37
C ASN A 143 11.66 -13.70 14.82
N PRO A 144 12.53 -14.33 15.61
CA PRO A 144 13.69 -13.66 16.22
C PRO A 144 14.66 -13.03 15.21
N LYS A 145 14.64 -13.50 13.95
CA LYS A 145 15.45 -12.95 12.86
C LYS A 145 14.88 -11.67 12.22
N GLY A 146 13.57 -11.38 12.43
CA GLY A 146 12.92 -10.17 11.95
C GLY A 146 12.97 -9.01 12.95
N ALA A 147 13.07 -9.31 14.26
CA ALA A 147 12.96 -8.30 15.32
C ALA A 147 14.02 -7.19 15.23
N VAL A 148 15.23 -7.52 14.82
CA VAL A 148 16.32 -6.54 14.61
C VAL A 148 16.01 -5.62 13.42
N ALA A 149 15.58 -6.19 12.29
CA ALA A 149 15.25 -5.42 11.09
C ALA A 149 14.04 -4.49 11.32
N ASP A 150 13.02 -4.98 12.02
CA ASP A 150 11.83 -4.21 12.39
C ASP A 150 12.17 -3.07 13.36
N THR A 151 13.08 -3.31 14.31
CA THR A 151 13.56 -2.29 15.26
C THR A 151 14.38 -1.22 14.55
N LEU A 152 15.25 -1.59 13.60
CA LEU A 152 16.01 -0.64 12.77
C LEU A 152 15.07 0.24 11.94
N SER A 153 14.05 -0.36 11.33
CA SER A 153 13.03 0.37 10.55
C SER A 153 12.25 1.35 11.43
N ALA A 154 11.88 0.94 12.64
CA ALA A 154 11.19 1.81 13.59
C ALA A 154 12.04 3.02 14.00
N LEU A 155 13.34 2.81 14.30
CA LEU A 155 14.26 3.89 14.64
C LEU A 155 14.50 4.84 13.47
N ALA A 156 14.61 4.32 12.24
CA ALA A 156 14.73 5.13 11.03
C ALA A 156 13.48 6.04 10.83
N ASN A 157 12.28 5.51 11.06
CA ASN A 157 11.02 6.28 11.01
C ASN A 157 10.91 7.34 12.10
N LEU A 158 11.59 7.15 13.24
CA LEU A 158 11.72 8.15 14.31
C LEU A 158 12.81 9.19 14.03
N GLY A 159 13.49 9.12 12.87
CA GLY A 159 14.47 10.11 12.44
C GLY A 159 15.91 9.84 12.91
N PHE A 160 16.20 8.68 13.46
CA PHE A 160 17.58 8.32 13.83
C PHE A 160 18.43 8.04 12.59
N ARG A 161 19.69 8.46 12.63
CA ARG A 161 20.64 8.17 11.56
C ARG A 161 20.90 6.66 11.48
N PRO A 162 21.08 6.07 10.29
CA PRO A 162 21.26 4.62 10.12
C PRO A 162 22.37 4.02 11.00
N MET A 163 23.49 4.73 11.14
CA MET A 163 24.63 4.29 11.97
C MET A 163 24.29 4.29 13.47
N ASP A 164 23.56 5.30 13.96
CA ASP A 164 23.18 5.42 15.36
C ASP A 164 22.11 4.37 15.72
N ALA A 165 21.15 4.16 14.82
CA ALA A 165 20.15 3.11 14.95
C ALA A 165 20.79 1.71 14.99
N SER A 166 21.74 1.42 14.08
CA SER A 166 22.41 0.14 14.03
C SER A 166 23.21 -0.14 15.32
N ARG A 167 23.92 0.86 15.83
CA ARG A 167 24.67 0.74 17.08
C ARG A 167 23.73 0.52 18.27
N ALA A 168 22.67 1.30 18.39
CA ALA A 168 21.71 1.18 19.49
C ALA A 168 20.99 -0.17 19.51
N VAL A 169 20.65 -0.71 18.34
CA VAL A 169 20.03 -2.05 18.22
C VAL A 169 21.02 -3.15 18.55
N ALA A 170 22.28 -3.07 18.10
CA ALA A 170 23.31 -4.04 18.44
C ALA A 170 23.58 -4.09 19.95
N GLU A 171 23.65 -2.92 20.61
CA GLU A 171 23.80 -2.84 22.06
C GLU A 171 22.57 -3.37 22.82
N ALA A 172 21.35 -3.10 22.31
CA ALA A 172 20.12 -3.61 22.89
C ALA A 172 20.04 -5.14 22.76
N GLN A 173 20.46 -5.69 21.61
CA GLN A 173 20.49 -7.13 21.39
C GLN A 173 21.54 -7.82 22.27
N ALA A 174 22.68 -7.20 22.52
CA ALA A 174 23.69 -7.73 23.43
C ALA A 174 23.19 -7.78 24.88
N GLU A 175 22.31 -6.83 25.29
CA GLU A 175 21.73 -6.77 26.65
C GLU A 175 20.58 -7.76 26.83
N LEU A 176 19.71 -7.93 25.81
CA LEU A 176 18.46 -8.70 25.91
C LEU A 176 18.55 -10.13 25.38
N GLY A 177 19.61 -10.45 24.60
CA GLY A 177 19.77 -11.74 23.93
C GLY A 177 19.16 -11.78 22.54
N ALA A 178 19.43 -12.92 21.82
CA ALA A 178 19.04 -13.08 20.42
C ALA A 178 17.53 -13.26 20.18
N ASP A 179 16.78 -13.66 21.20
CA ASP A 179 15.36 -13.96 21.14
C ASP A 179 14.47 -12.79 21.59
N ALA A 180 15.05 -11.61 21.84
CA ALA A 180 14.33 -10.43 22.28
C ALA A 180 13.32 -9.94 21.24
N GLY A 181 12.11 -9.60 21.69
CA GLY A 181 11.04 -9.07 20.85
C GLY A 181 11.30 -7.61 20.41
N VAL A 182 10.65 -7.20 19.29
CA VAL A 182 10.77 -5.84 18.72
C VAL A 182 10.52 -4.75 19.77
N GLY A 183 9.49 -4.91 20.62
CA GLY A 183 9.13 -3.90 21.64
C GLY A 183 10.18 -3.73 22.74
N GLU A 184 10.88 -4.81 23.13
CA GLU A 184 11.94 -4.78 24.12
C GLU A 184 13.21 -4.17 23.53
N LEU A 185 13.61 -4.63 22.32
CA LEU A 185 14.74 -4.08 21.59
C LEU A 185 14.58 -2.57 21.34
N LEU A 186 13.39 -2.14 20.89
CA LEU A 186 13.11 -0.73 20.62
C LEU A 186 13.22 0.12 21.89
N ARG A 187 12.65 -0.35 23.01
CA ARG A 187 12.70 0.37 24.29
C ARG A 187 14.14 0.57 24.77
N VAL A 188 14.96 -0.48 24.71
CA VAL A 188 16.35 -0.42 25.15
C VAL A 188 17.18 0.42 24.18
N ALA A 189 16.97 0.28 22.86
CA ALA A 189 17.67 1.06 21.85
C ALA A 189 17.36 2.57 21.98
N LEU A 190 16.10 2.96 22.19
CA LEU A 190 15.71 4.35 22.45
C LEU A 190 16.37 4.93 23.69
N ARG A 191 16.41 4.16 24.80
CA ARG A 191 17.07 4.60 26.04
C ARG A 191 18.57 4.83 25.86
N LYS A 192 19.22 4.05 24.99
CA LYS A 192 20.65 4.18 24.69
C LYS A 192 20.95 5.29 23.69
N SER A 193 20.01 5.58 22.78
CA SER A 193 20.13 6.67 21.81
C SER A 193 19.89 8.07 22.39
N ALA A 194 19.29 8.16 23.59
CA ALA A 194 19.00 9.41 24.29
C ALA A 194 20.17 9.93 25.17
N ARG A 195 21.30 9.26 25.10
CA ARG A 195 22.57 9.65 25.75
C ARG A 195 23.60 10.07 24.68
#